data_cd35a3b96fbd6d1ca88efc80ccb3cf1f
#
_entry.id   cd35a3b96fbd6d1ca88efc80ccb3cf1f
#
_cell.length_a   1.000
_cell.length_b   1.000
_cell.length_c   1.000
_cell.angle_alpha   90.00
_cell.angle_beta   90.00
_cell.angle_gamma   90.00
#
_symmetry.space_group_name_H-M   'P 1'
#
loop_
_entity.id
_entity.type
_entity.pdbx_description
1 polymer ?
#
loop_
_entity_poly.entity_id
_entity_poly.type
_entity_poly.pdbx_seq_one_letter_code
_entity_poly.pdbx_strand_id
1 'polypeptide(L)'
;MRVLTRHFQICALILVVAVVLFASACGGGESPAAPSSNTPGNTPSNPPGSSSGAINVTGTEKIGWNQAPDSSGSVARYQYLGYVDGVSQVLANAACGSTTAADGTFLCTASLPKMTAGLHSLTLAAQQTSGSQLISGQSAPIQLNVATSTAAMASAIVPQAPLTVTTFDGLPLVVQTLATGLKAPSAIVAAPDGRVFITGRDGKILVWQSGKILSSPAFQLSDAAQTSDVGLIGMSLDPAFASNGLVFVAYTARDQRGGFVHRVLRLRDSSSVFGQALTILEEQAVFTPLHPPRIRVAADHTVYITLPADDQPTAQSYGSYLGKLLRINQDGTTPQSNQPPSPIISSGQAVVGGFDWQPVTGRLWLTGRDWQGRDFLLDLLLGPRAASTFESPVDPSGSVFYPLQRIAGFANDLFIAALNGRHLRRVHFNRSDPKRIDVTEHLFDGLYGRISDVAVGPDGALYFSTSNAGTTSATAGDDRLLKVTTGN
;
A
#
# COMPACT_ATOMS: atom_id res chain seq x y z
N MET A 1 16.22 17.59 -43.99
CA MET A 1 16.16 16.53 -42.98
C MET A 1 14.69 16.17 -42.84
N ARG A 2 14.23 15.11 -43.54
CA ARG A 2 12.82 14.68 -43.53
C ARG A 2 12.60 13.78 -42.33
N VAL A 3 11.79 14.21 -41.39
CA VAL A 3 11.32 13.40 -40.28
C VAL A 3 10.22 12.48 -40.81
N LEU A 4 10.51 11.19 -40.92
CA LEU A 4 9.51 10.17 -41.21
C LEU A 4 8.70 9.92 -39.91
N THR A 5 7.54 10.52 -39.84
CA THR A 5 6.51 10.14 -38.83
C THR A 5 5.93 8.81 -39.28
N ARG A 6 6.38 7.70 -38.66
CA ARG A 6 5.73 6.39 -38.84
C ARG A 6 4.53 6.32 -37.92
N HIS A 7 3.35 6.23 -38.48
CA HIS A 7 2.11 6.00 -37.78
C HIS A 7 2.06 4.51 -37.40
N PHE A 8 1.94 4.24 -36.09
CA PHE A 8 1.62 2.91 -35.61
C PHE A 8 0.09 2.79 -35.52
N GLN A 9 -0.48 1.78 -36.13
CA GLN A 9 -1.91 1.50 -36.09
C GLN A 9 -2.19 0.37 -35.12
N ILE A 10 -2.99 0.65 -34.11
CA ILE A 10 -3.65 -0.37 -33.28
C ILE A 10 -5.01 -0.60 -33.88
N CYS A 11 -5.25 -1.81 -34.35
CA CYS A 11 -6.54 -2.21 -34.87
C CYS A 11 -7.34 -2.95 -33.81
N ALA A 12 -8.42 -2.42 -33.47
CA ALA A 12 -9.67 -2.89 -32.85
C ALA A 12 -9.70 -3.93 -31.75
N LEU A 13 -10.62 -3.73 -30.90
CA LEU A 13 -10.83 -4.30 -29.58
C LEU A 13 -11.95 -5.33 -29.55
N ILE A 14 -11.75 -6.42 -28.86
CA ILE A 14 -12.80 -7.35 -28.47
C ILE A 14 -12.63 -7.83 -27.04
N LEU A 15 -13.72 -7.84 -26.29
CA LEU A 15 -13.79 -8.26 -24.90
C LEU A 15 -14.03 -9.77 -24.80
N VAL A 16 -13.33 -10.44 -23.89
CA VAL A 16 -13.52 -11.86 -23.61
C VAL A 16 -14.21 -12.03 -22.26
N VAL A 17 -15.45 -12.43 -22.27
CA VAL A 17 -16.13 -13.03 -21.14
C VAL A 17 -16.12 -14.53 -21.37
N ALA A 18 -15.17 -15.24 -20.79
CA ALA A 18 -14.93 -16.68 -20.99
C ALA A 18 -14.68 -17.13 -22.45
N VAL A 19 -14.79 -16.24 -23.45
CA VAL A 19 -14.55 -16.48 -24.87
C VAL A 19 -13.86 -15.24 -25.45
N VAL A 20 -12.85 -15.41 -26.27
CA VAL A 20 -12.13 -14.32 -26.94
C VAL A 20 -12.99 -13.77 -28.08
N LEU A 21 -13.38 -12.52 -28.04
CA LEU A 21 -14.06 -11.81 -29.12
C LEU A 21 -13.08 -10.86 -29.82
N PHE A 22 -13.12 -10.76 -31.14
CA PHE A 22 -12.18 -9.96 -31.93
C PHE A 22 -12.89 -8.80 -32.61
N ALA A 23 -12.30 -7.64 -32.69
CA ALA A 23 -12.65 -6.59 -33.58
C ALA A 23 -11.47 -6.22 -34.49
N SER A 24 -11.68 -6.27 -35.77
CA SER A 24 -10.70 -5.85 -36.76
C SER A 24 -11.06 -4.45 -37.25
N ALA A 25 -10.20 -3.50 -37.09
CA ALA A 25 -10.32 -2.24 -37.78
C ALA A 25 -8.96 -1.92 -38.41
N CYS A 26 -8.82 -2.15 -39.63
CA CYS A 26 -7.74 -1.65 -40.45
C CYS A 26 -8.28 -0.64 -41.44
N GLY A 27 -7.74 0.51 -41.42
CA GLY A 27 -8.02 1.47 -42.46
C GLY A 27 -6.97 2.55 -42.53
N GLY A 28 -5.88 2.29 -43.19
CA GLY A 28 -5.03 3.35 -43.70
C GLY A 28 -5.39 3.57 -45.15
N GLY A 29 -6.00 4.68 -45.48
CA GLY A 29 -6.29 5.06 -46.85
C GLY A 29 -6.06 6.52 -47.01
N GLU A 30 -5.08 6.88 -47.82
CA GLU A 30 -4.91 8.21 -48.38
C GLU A 30 -6.12 8.56 -49.27
N SER A 31 -6.62 9.77 -49.13
CA SER A 31 -7.47 10.39 -50.13
C SER A 31 -6.66 10.86 -51.31
N PRO A 32 -7.18 10.73 -52.56
CA PRO A 32 -7.68 11.93 -53.18
C PRO A 32 -8.94 11.75 -54.05
N ALA A 33 -9.77 12.81 -54.03
CA ALA A 33 -10.64 13.34 -55.08
C ALA A 33 -11.64 12.45 -55.85
N ALA A 34 -12.91 12.84 -55.75
CA ALA A 34 -14.06 12.44 -56.57
C ALA A 34 -13.88 12.73 -58.06
N PRO A 35 -14.74 12.18 -59.02
CA PRO A 35 -16.20 12.21 -58.91
C PRO A 35 -17.00 11.02 -59.56
N SER A 36 -18.24 10.93 -59.15
CA SER A 36 -19.50 10.57 -59.85
C SER A 36 -19.73 9.21 -60.53
N SER A 37 -20.88 8.66 -60.18
CA SER A 37 -22.04 8.11 -60.93
C SER A 37 -22.35 6.62 -60.85
N ASN A 38 -23.56 6.38 -60.32
CA ASN A 38 -24.61 5.38 -60.67
C ASN A 38 -24.39 3.87 -60.56
N THR A 39 -25.02 3.28 -59.54
CA THR A 39 -26.09 2.25 -59.39
C THR A 39 -26.11 1.01 -60.33
N PRO A 40 -26.71 -0.15 -59.98
CA PRO A 40 -26.97 -0.82 -58.70
C PRO A 40 -26.60 -2.31 -58.68
N GLY A 41 -26.58 -2.93 -57.56
CA GLY A 41 -26.93 -4.35 -57.41
C GLY A 41 -25.88 -5.27 -56.75
N ASN A 42 -26.26 -5.67 -55.63
CA ASN A 42 -25.98 -6.86 -54.82
C ASN A 42 -25.38 -6.55 -53.44
N THR A 43 -26.25 -6.64 -52.47
CA THR A 43 -25.95 -6.71 -51.03
C THR A 43 -25.17 -7.94 -50.69
N PRO A 44 -23.97 -7.83 -50.09
CA PRO A 44 -23.49 -8.85 -49.17
C PRO A 44 -23.99 -8.50 -47.77
N SER A 45 -24.56 -9.49 -47.13
CA SER A 45 -25.06 -9.47 -45.77
C SER A 45 -24.02 -8.89 -44.80
N ASN A 46 -24.39 -7.82 -44.16
CA ASN A 46 -23.66 -7.24 -43.02
C ASN A 46 -23.49 -8.30 -41.91
N PRO A 47 -22.28 -8.44 -41.32
CA PRO A 47 -22.14 -9.12 -40.04
C PRO A 47 -22.87 -8.34 -38.95
N PRO A 48 -23.36 -9.00 -37.88
CA PRO A 48 -24.25 -8.39 -36.92
C PRO A 48 -23.62 -7.13 -36.29
N GLY A 49 -24.41 -6.07 -36.27
CA GLY A 49 -24.03 -4.73 -35.93
C GLY A 49 -23.35 -4.59 -34.56
N SER A 50 -22.44 -3.64 -34.51
CA SER A 50 -21.96 -3.04 -33.29
C SER A 50 -23.12 -2.54 -32.45
N SER A 51 -23.46 -3.22 -31.36
CA SER A 51 -24.39 -2.71 -30.37
C SER A 51 -23.76 -1.46 -29.75
N SER A 52 -24.42 -0.33 -29.86
CA SER A 52 -24.07 0.96 -29.26
C SER A 52 -24.31 1.00 -27.75
N GLY A 53 -24.20 -0.13 -27.06
CA GLY A 53 -24.39 -0.25 -25.61
C GLY A 53 -23.07 -0.48 -24.88
N ALA A 54 -22.97 0.06 -23.66
CA ALA A 54 -21.85 -0.21 -22.80
C ALA A 54 -21.77 -1.71 -22.44
N ILE A 55 -20.56 -2.26 -22.43
CA ILE A 55 -20.31 -3.66 -22.08
C ILE A 55 -20.22 -3.78 -20.55
N ASN A 56 -21.06 -4.61 -19.97
CA ASN A 56 -21.01 -4.85 -18.52
C ASN A 56 -19.82 -5.73 -18.17
N VAL A 57 -19.02 -5.29 -17.21
CA VAL A 57 -17.82 -5.98 -16.72
C VAL A 57 -17.78 -5.97 -15.19
N THR A 58 -17.08 -6.94 -14.63
CA THR A 58 -16.83 -7.07 -13.17
C THR A 58 -15.48 -6.48 -12.76
N GLY A 59 -14.61 -6.18 -13.74
CA GLY A 59 -13.26 -5.67 -13.54
C GLY A 59 -12.19 -6.79 -13.44
N THR A 60 -12.58 -8.05 -13.57
CA THR A 60 -11.66 -9.20 -13.55
C THR A 60 -11.40 -9.79 -14.93
N GLU A 61 -12.08 -9.29 -15.95
CA GLU A 61 -11.98 -9.75 -17.32
C GLU A 61 -10.62 -9.38 -17.95
N LYS A 62 -10.33 -10.05 -19.07
CA LYS A 62 -9.22 -9.69 -19.94
C LYS A 62 -9.71 -8.93 -21.16
N ILE A 63 -8.91 -8.00 -21.64
CA ILE A 63 -9.08 -7.37 -22.95
C ILE A 63 -8.16 -8.04 -23.96
N GLY A 64 -8.60 -8.09 -25.23
CA GLY A 64 -7.80 -8.58 -26.36
C GLY A 64 -7.84 -7.58 -27.51
N TRP A 65 -6.74 -7.50 -28.26
CA TRP A 65 -6.63 -6.69 -29.46
C TRP A 65 -5.65 -7.30 -30.46
N ASN A 66 -5.77 -6.90 -31.71
CA ASN A 66 -4.81 -7.24 -32.76
C ASN A 66 -3.75 -6.17 -32.86
N GLN A 67 -2.48 -6.56 -32.74
CA GLN A 67 -1.32 -5.68 -32.82
C GLN A 67 -0.52 -5.93 -34.09
N ALA A 68 -0.34 -4.90 -34.89
CA ALA A 68 0.60 -4.95 -36.02
C ALA A 68 2.05 -5.02 -35.50
N PRO A 69 2.90 -5.84 -36.14
CA PRO A 69 4.31 -5.90 -35.77
C PRO A 69 5.05 -4.61 -36.11
N ASP A 70 6.21 -4.41 -35.50
CA ASP A 70 7.15 -3.38 -35.88
C ASP A 70 7.85 -3.71 -37.21
N SER A 71 8.75 -2.84 -37.67
CA SER A 71 9.54 -3.03 -38.93
C SER A 71 10.45 -4.27 -38.92
N SER A 72 10.66 -4.89 -37.77
CA SER A 72 11.37 -6.17 -37.62
C SER A 72 10.47 -7.39 -37.61
N GLY A 73 9.14 -7.21 -37.77
CA GLY A 73 8.17 -8.28 -37.72
C GLY A 73 7.83 -8.73 -36.29
N SER A 74 8.14 -7.95 -35.27
CA SER A 74 8.00 -8.32 -33.85
C SER A 74 7.08 -7.37 -33.09
N VAL A 75 6.45 -7.87 -32.02
CA VAL A 75 5.68 -7.09 -31.03
C VAL A 75 6.38 -7.02 -29.66
N ALA A 76 7.56 -7.64 -29.52
CA ALA A 76 8.27 -7.76 -28.24
C ALA A 76 8.80 -6.44 -27.68
N ARG A 77 8.85 -5.38 -28.50
CA ARG A 77 9.34 -4.05 -28.11
C ARG A 77 8.23 -3.09 -27.71
N TYR A 78 7.01 -3.59 -27.54
CA TYR A 78 5.89 -2.75 -27.14
C TYR A 78 5.50 -2.98 -25.68
N GLN A 79 5.23 -1.87 -25.00
CA GLN A 79 4.44 -1.78 -23.79
C GLN A 79 3.07 -1.24 -24.17
N TYR A 80 2.03 -1.71 -23.49
CA TYR A 80 0.68 -1.31 -23.83
C TYR A 80 0.06 -0.43 -22.73
N LEU A 81 -0.58 0.65 -23.17
CA LEU A 81 -1.24 1.62 -22.30
C LEU A 81 -2.75 1.53 -22.48
N GLY A 82 -3.48 1.49 -21.38
CA GLY A 82 -4.93 1.68 -21.35
C GLY A 82 -5.25 3.10 -20.86
N TYR A 83 -6.12 3.81 -21.55
CA TYR A 83 -6.62 5.11 -21.12
C TYR A 83 -8.04 4.92 -20.63
N VAL A 84 -8.25 5.04 -19.34
CA VAL A 84 -9.58 5.04 -18.71
C VAL A 84 -10.00 6.49 -18.49
N ASP A 85 -11.07 6.91 -19.14
CA ASP A 85 -11.56 8.29 -19.09
C ASP A 85 -10.46 9.34 -19.38
N GLY A 86 -9.56 8.98 -20.31
CA GLY A 86 -8.41 9.81 -20.69
C GLY A 86 -7.18 9.70 -19.80
N VAL A 87 -7.23 8.96 -18.69
CA VAL A 87 -6.09 8.74 -17.80
C VAL A 87 -5.34 7.46 -18.19
N SER A 88 -4.05 7.58 -18.55
CA SER A 88 -3.22 6.46 -18.99
C SER A 88 -2.72 5.63 -17.81
N GLN A 89 -2.69 4.31 -18.00
CA GLN A 89 -2.04 3.34 -17.12
C GLN A 89 -1.46 2.19 -17.94
N VAL A 90 -0.36 1.62 -17.48
CA VAL A 90 0.25 0.45 -18.12
C VAL A 90 -0.66 -0.75 -17.91
N LEU A 91 -0.93 -1.50 -19.01
CA LEU A 91 -1.74 -2.70 -18.93
C LEU A 91 -0.96 -3.85 -18.27
N ALA A 92 -1.51 -4.37 -17.19
CA ALA A 92 -0.91 -5.49 -16.47
C ALA A 92 -1.12 -6.81 -17.25
N ASN A 93 -0.11 -7.69 -17.18
CA ASN A 93 -0.13 -9.00 -17.80
C ASN A 93 -0.37 -8.98 -19.31
N ALA A 94 0.09 -7.92 -19.99
CA ALA A 94 0.00 -7.82 -21.43
C ALA A 94 0.92 -8.85 -22.09
N ALA A 95 0.36 -9.69 -22.93
CA ALA A 95 1.08 -10.72 -23.66
C ALA A 95 0.48 -10.91 -25.07
N CYS A 96 1.33 -11.10 -26.08
CA CYS A 96 0.92 -11.38 -27.45
C CYS A 96 1.26 -12.83 -27.83
N GLY A 97 0.42 -13.42 -28.66
CA GLY A 97 0.67 -14.75 -29.21
C GLY A 97 1.93 -14.79 -30.08
N SER A 98 2.46 -15.99 -30.30
CA SER A 98 3.64 -16.24 -31.13
C SER A 98 3.33 -16.40 -32.62
N THR A 99 2.05 -16.53 -32.98
CA THR A 99 1.58 -16.70 -34.37
C THR A 99 0.79 -15.49 -34.82
N THR A 100 0.96 -15.11 -36.09
CA THR A 100 0.20 -14.01 -36.70
C THR A 100 -1.16 -14.51 -37.20
N ALA A 101 -2.16 -13.67 -37.10
CA ALA A 101 -3.44 -13.85 -37.79
C ALA A 101 -3.29 -13.72 -39.30
N ALA A 102 -4.35 -14.04 -40.06
CA ALA A 102 -4.32 -14.00 -41.53
C ALA A 102 -4.04 -12.57 -42.10
N ASP A 103 -4.31 -11.54 -41.31
CA ASP A 103 -4.02 -10.12 -41.63
C ASP A 103 -2.58 -9.68 -41.20
N GLY A 104 -1.74 -10.60 -40.75
CA GLY A 104 -0.38 -10.32 -40.31
C GLY A 104 -0.27 -9.70 -38.92
N THR A 105 -1.35 -9.59 -38.16
CA THR A 105 -1.35 -9.05 -36.80
C THR A 105 -1.16 -10.14 -35.75
N PHE A 106 -0.70 -9.74 -34.56
CA PHE A 106 -0.61 -10.63 -33.40
C PHE A 106 -1.79 -10.39 -32.47
N LEU A 107 -2.42 -11.47 -32.00
CA LEU A 107 -3.40 -11.38 -30.93
C LEU A 107 -2.70 -11.10 -29.59
N CYS A 108 -3.00 -9.97 -29.00
CA CYS A 108 -2.51 -9.59 -27.68
C CYS A 108 -3.66 -9.57 -26.66
N THR A 109 -3.35 -9.88 -25.41
CA THR A 109 -4.31 -9.83 -24.30
C THR A 109 -3.67 -9.19 -23.08
N ALA A 110 -4.49 -8.55 -22.24
CA ALA A 110 -4.07 -8.01 -20.94
C ALA A 110 -5.22 -8.08 -19.93
N SER A 111 -4.91 -7.92 -18.65
CA SER A 111 -5.95 -7.67 -17.65
C SER A 111 -6.60 -6.30 -17.89
N LEU A 112 -7.90 -6.19 -17.63
CA LEU A 112 -8.58 -4.90 -17.64
C LEU A 112 -7.88 -3.94 -16.65
N PRO A 113 -7.71 -2.66 -17.03
CA PRO A 113 -7.23 -1.65 -16.11
C PRO A 113 -8.21 -1.49 -14.93
N LYS A 114 -7.71 -1.06 -13.78
CA LYS A 114 -8.56 -0.81 -12.61
C LYS A 114 -9.50 0.36 -12.88
N MET A 115 -10.78 0.14 -12.67
CA MET A 115 -11.86 1.12 -12.83
C MET A 115 -12.76 1.09 -11.60
N THR A 116 -13.33 2.23 -11.26
CA THR A 116 -14.39 2.31 -10.24
C THR A 116 -15.70 1.72 -10.79
N ALA A 117 -16.69 1.54 -9.92
CA ALA A 117 -18.02 1.17 -10.41
C ALA A 117 -18.62 2.32 -11.21
N GLY A 118 -19.26 2.02 -12.33
CA GLY A 118 -19.89 3.00 -13.22
C GLY A 118 -19.49 2.85 -14.69
N LEU A 119 -19.87 3.85 -15.48
CA LEU A 119 -19.59 3.89 -16.92
C LEU A 119 -18.22 4.51 -17.17
N HIS A 120 -17.38 3.83 -17.95
CA HIS A 120 -16.02 4.25 -18.30
C HIS A 120 -15.78 4.13 -19.81
N SER A 121 -14.95 5.01 -20.34
CA SER A 121 -14.42 4.94 -21.71
C SER A 121 -13.01 4.39 -21.68
N LEU A 122 -12.74 3.30 -22.39
CA LEU A 122 -11.40 2.69 -22.50
C LEU A 122 -10.89 2.77 -23.93
N THR A 123 -9.66 3.29 -24.08
CA THR A 123 -8.88 3.25 -25.34
C THR A 123 -7.52 2.65 -25.08
N LEU A 124 -6.86 2.10 -26.11
CA LEU A 124 -5.55 1.48 -26.02
C LEU A 124 -4.53 2.21 -26.89
N ALA A 125 -3.27 2.21 -26.45
CA ALA A 125 -2.12 2.63 -27.25
C ALA A 125 -0.92 1.70 -27.03
N ALA A 126 -0.05 1.57 -28.03
CA ALA A 126 1.23 0.88 -27.91
C ALA A 126 2.35 1.90 -27.75
N GLN A 127 3.27 1.64 -26.83
CA GLN A 127 4.46 2.44 -26.59
C GLN A 127 5.71 1.60 -26.86
N GLN A 128 6.66 2.13 -27.61
CA GLN A 128 7.97 1.49 -27.76
C GLN A 128 8.77 1.57 -26.46
N THR A 129 9.36 0.44 -26.05
CA THR A 129 10.16 0.36 -24.81
C THR A 129 11.62 0.72 -25.04
N SER A 130 12.07 0.86 -26.30
CA SER A 130 13.45 1.19 -26.65
C SER A 130 13.49 2.25 -27.76
N GLY A 131 14.50 3.13 -27.75
CA GLY A 131 14.64 4.23 -28.70
C GLY A 131 13.87 5.48 -28.27
N SER A 132 13.16 6.12 -29.21
CA SER A 132 12.47 7.40 -29.00
C SER A 132 11.18 7.32 -28.16
N GLN A 133 10.88 6.20 -27.59
CA GLN A 133 9.66 5.94 -26.77
C GLN A 133 8.35 6.47 -27.42
N LEU A 134 8.22 6.27 -28.73
CA LEU A 134 7.04 6.71 -29.46
C LEU A 134 5.78 5.99 -28.98
N ILE A 135 4.70 6.75 -28.79
CA ILE A 135 3.37 6.23 -28.46
C ILE A 135 2.52 6.29 -29.72
N SER A 136 1.79 5.22 -30.01
CA SER A 136 0.82 5.17 -31.13
C SER A 136 -0.38 6.10 -30.88
N GLY A 137 -1.18 6.35 -31.91
CA GLY A 137 -2.54 6.85 -31.72
C GLY A 137 -3.36 5.90 -30.83
N GLN A 138 -4.36 6.44 -30.17
CA GLN A 138 -5.28 5.63 -29.37
C GLN A 138 -6.26 4.87 -30.26
N SER A 139 -6.69 3.69 -29.83
CA SER A 139 -7.79 2.93 -30.47
C SER A 139 -9.12 3.68 -30.40
N ALA A 140 -10.11 3.23 -31.16
CA ALA A 140 -11.49 3.63 -30.91
C ALA A 140 -11.91 3.32 -29.47
N PRO A 141 -12.71 4.19 -28.82
CA PRO A 141 -13.14 3.98 -27.44
C PRO A 141 -14.19 2.86 -27.36
N ILE A 142 -14.09 2.06 -26.32
CA ILE A 142 -15.18 1.17 -25.88
C ILE A 142 -15.76 1.69 -24.58
N GLN A 143 -17.08 1.55 -24.46
CA GLN A 143 -17.77 1.88 -23.23
C GLN A 143 -17.90 0.64 -22.36
N LEU A 144 -17.40 0.72 -21.14
CA LEU A 144 -17.47 -0.33 -20.15
C LEU A 144 -18.34 0.14 -18.97
N ASN A 145 -19.32 -0.66 -18.59
CA ASN A 145 -20.08 -0.43 -17.37
C ASN A 145 -19.57 -1.42 -16.30
N VAL A 146 -18.76 -0.91 -15.40
CA VAL A 146 -18.26 -1.72 -14.27
C VAL A 146 -19.38 -1.88 -13.27
N ALA A 147 -19.83 -3.11 -13.08
CA ALA A 147 -20.88 -3.40 -12.12
C ALA A 147 -20.48 -2.91 -10.73
N THR A 148 -21.38 -2.20 -10.05
CA THR A 148 -21.27 -2.05 -8.60
C THR A 148 -21.31 -3.45 -8.03
N SER A 149 -20.20 -3.90 -7.43
CA SER A 149 -20.16 -5.15 -6.70
C SER A 149 -21.11 -5.04 -5.49
N THR A 150 -22.42 -5.17 -5.74
CA THR A 150 -23.40 -5.36 -4.66
C THR A 150 -23.15 -6.65 -3.90
N ALA A 151 -22.37 -7.57 -4.46
CA ALA A 151 -21.86 -8.74 -3.76
C ALA A 151 -20.83 -8.40 -2.65
N ALA A 152 -20.16 -7.24 -2.73
CA ALA A 152 -19.23 -6.82 -1.67
C ALA A 152 -19.92 -6.21 -0.43
N MET A 153 -21.21 -5.90 -0.53
CA MET A 153 -22.00 -5.37 0.61
C MET A 153 -22.79 -6.43 1.36
N ALA A 154 -22.85 -7.67 0.87
CA ALA A 154 -23.66 -8.74 1.45
C ALA A 154 -22.87 -10.03 1.76
N SER A 155 -21.56 -10.05 1.64
CA SER A 155 -20.80 -11.03 2.39
C SER A 155 -20.84 -10.61 3.85
N ALA A 156 -21.93 -11.01 4.54
CA ALA A 156 -21.86 -11.22 5.95
C ALA A 156 -20.54 -11.93 6.21
N ILE A 157 -19.71 -11.35 7.10
CA ILE A 157 -18.50 -11.99 7.61
C ILE A 157 -18.95 -13.40 8.01
N VAL A 158 -18.70 -14.38 7.15
CA VAL A 158 -18.76 -15.78 7.61
C VAL A 158 -17.58 -15.84 8.57
N PRO A 159 -17.80 -15.99 9.87
CA PRO A 159 -16.70 -16.12 10.80
C PRO A 159 -15.91 -17.33 10.31
N GLN A 160 -14.76 -17.08 9.70
CA GLN A 160 -13.82 -18.17 9.43
C GLN A 160 -13.49 -18.73 10.81
N ALA A 161 -13.70 -20.03 11.02
CA ALA A 161 -13.43 -20.67 12.30
C ALA A 161 -12.07 -20.20 12.82
N PRO A 162 -11.97 -19.85 14.11
CA PRO A 162 -10.73 -19.33 14.65
C PRO A 162 -9.58 -20.29 14.35
N LEU A 163 -8.52 -19.79 13.71
CA LEU A 163 -7.33 -20.60 13.47
C LEU A 163 -6.53 -20.70 14.75
N THR A 164 -6.17 -21.92 15.15
CA THR A 164 -5.27 -22.15 16.28
C THR A 164 -3.86 -22.41 15.75
N VAL A 165 -2.88 -21.67 16.27
CA VAL A 165 -1.45 -21.83 16.00
C VAL A 165 -0.73 -21.98 17.32
N THR A 166 0.23 -22.91 17.40
CA THR A 166 1.01 -23.13 18.62
C THR A 166 2.37 -22.44 18.49
N THR A 167 2.77 -21.68 19.51
CA THR A 167 4.08 -21.04 19.59
C THR A 167 5.19 -22.07 19.90
N PHE A 168 6.46 -21.66 19.74
CA PHE A 168 7.63 -22.53 20.04
C PHE A 168 7.62 -23.03 21.51
N ASP A 169 7.07 -22.24 22.44
CA ASP A 169 6.95 -22.58 23.87
C ASP A 169 5.61 -23.28 24.21
N GLY A 170 4.88 -23.77 23.18
CA GLY A 170 3.69 -24.61 23.33
C GLY A 170 2.39 -23.87 23.63
N LEU A 171 2.37 -22.52 23.52
CA LEU A 171 1.18 -21.73 23.81
C LEU A 171 0.20 -21.78 22.62
N PRO A 172 -1.05 -22.22 22.78
CA PRO A 172 -2.05 -22.17 21.72
C PRO A 172 -2.57 -20.74 21.55
N LEU A 173 -2.45 -20.21 20.35
CA LEU A 173 -2.98 -18.91 19.97
C LEU A 173 -4.21 -19.10 19.08
N VAL A 174 -5.23 -18.30 19.33
CA VAL A 174 -6.47 -18.24 18.54
C VAL A 174 -6.52 -16.93 17.81
N VAL A 175 -6.67 -16.98 16.47
CA VAL A 175 -6.76 -15.78 15.62
C VAL A 175 -8.20 -15.60 15.16
N GLN A 176 -8.73 -14.41 15.38
CA GLN A 176 -10.07 -13.99 14.96
C GLN A 176 -9.97 -12.82 13.97
N THR A 177 -10.65 -12.90 12.85
CA THR A 177 -10.82 -11.75 11.94
C THR A 177 -11.90 -10.83 12.48
N LEU A 178 -11.57 -9.56 12.71
CA LEU A 178 -12.47 -8.53 13.24
C LEU A 178 -13.10 -7.67 12.15
N ALA A 179 -12.35 -7.40 11.08
CA ALA A 179 -12.82 -6.63 9.94
C ALA A 179 -12.07 -7.05 8.66
N THR A 180 -12.72 -6.87 7.52
CA THR A 180 -12.18 -7.15 6.17
C THR A 180 -12.43 -5.97 5.26
N GLY A 181 -11.79 -5.95 4.08
CA GLY A 181 -12.03 -4.91 3.06
C GLY A 181 -11.45 -3.55 3.42
N LEU A 182 -10.45 -3.51 4.28
CA LEU A 182 -9.70 -2.30 4.58
C LEU A 182 -8.93 -1.82 3.32
N LYS A 183 -8.45 -0.57 3.33
CA LYS A 183 -7.74 0.04 2.20
C LYS A 183 -6.26 0.20 2.52
N ALA A 184 -5.49 -0.88 2.33
CA ALA A 184 -4.06 -0.95 2.61
C ALA A 184 -3.73 -0.27 3.96
N PRO A 185 -4.18 -0.85 5.09
CA PRO A 185 -3.92 -0.28 6.41
C PRO A 185 -2.43 -0.21 6.66
N SER A 186 -1.97 0.88 7.27
CA SER A 186 -0.55 1.16 7.51
C SER A 186 -0.18 1.27 8.99
N ALA A 187 -1.13 1.66 9.83
CA ALA A 187 -0.99 1.62 11.27
C ALA A 187 -2.30 1.25 11.95
N ILE A 188 -2.21 0.56 13.06
CA ILE A 188 -3.32 0.27 13.97
C ILE A 188 -2.95 0.70 15.39
N VAL A 189 -3.89 1.30 16.09
CA VAL A 189 -3.69 1.72 17.49
C VAL A 189 -4.90 1.33 18.30
N ALA A 190 -4.69 0.51 19.32
CA ALA A 190 -5.74 0.15 20.26
C ALA A 190 -5.84 1.19 21.38
N ALA A 191 -7.02 1.80 21.51
CA ALA A 191 -7.28 2.80 22.55
C ALA A 191 -7.66 2.14 23.89
N PRO A 192 -7.45 2.84 25.01
CA PRO A 192 -7.77 2.31 26.34
C PRO A 192 -9.26 1.95 26.54
N ASP A 193 -10.15 2.54 25.75
CA ASP A 193 -11.60 2.28 25.78
C ASP A 193 -12.04 1.11 24.89
N GLY A 194 -11.09 0.40 24.28
CA GLY A 194 -11.34 -0.77 23.44
C GLY A 194 -11.61 -0.47 21.97
N ARG A 195 -11.60 0.80 21.54
CA ARG A 195 -11.60 1.16 20.12
C ARG A 195 -10.26 0.79 19.48
N VAL A 196 -10.30 0.45 18.19
CA VAL A 196 -9.08 0.32 17.38
C VAL A 196 -9.15 1.33 16.24
N PHE A 197 -8.19 2.24 16.20
CA PHE A 197 -8.02 3.17 15.09
C PHE A 197 -7.17 2.52 14.03
N ILE A 198 -7.55 2.70 12.77
CA ILE A 198 -6.91 2.06 11.61
C ILE A 198 -6.66 3.13 10.56
N THR A 199 -5.42 3.35 10.21
CA THR A 199 -5.06 4.30 9.15
C THR A 199 -5.01 3.59 7.80
N GLY A 200 -5.62 4.18 6.79
CA GLY A 200 -5.64 3.66 5.42
C GLY A 200 -4.81 4.52 4.46
N ARG A 201 -4.33 3.89 3.39
CA ARG A 201 -3.59 4.60 2.33
C ARG A 201 -4.43 5.69 1.64
N ASP A 202 -5.75 5.60 1.73
CA ASP A 202 -6.69 6.61 1.21
C ASP A 202 -6.80 7.86 2.09
N GLY A 203 -5.94 8.01 3.10
CA GLY A 203 -5.93 9.15 3.99
C GLY A 203 -6.98 9.11 5.10
N LYS A 204 -7.73 8.01 5.21
CA LYS A 204 -8.76 7.86 6.26
C LYS A 204 -8.18 7.25 7.53
N ILE A 205 -8.71 7.70 8.64
CA ILE A 205 -8.54 7.05 9.94
C ILE A 205 -9.89 6.45 10.30
N LEU A 206 -9.98 5.13 10.17
CA LEU A 206 -11.18 4.37 10.49
C LEU A 206 -11.21 3.99 11.97
N VAL A 207 -12.39 3.69 12.48
CA VAL A 207 -12.60 3.23 13.87
C VAL A 207 -13.29 1.88 13.84
N TRP A 208 -12.66 0.86 14.40
CA TRP A 208 -13.34 -0.37 14.78
C TRP A 208 -13.81 -0.24 16.23
N GLN A 209 -15.10 -0.49 16.46
CA GLN A 209 -15.73 -0.41 17.77
C GLN A 209 -16.91 -1.37 17.85
N SER A 210 -17.03 -2.09 18.95
CA SER A 210 -18.18 -2.98 19.23
C SER A 210 -18.50 -3.94 18.07
N GLY A 211 -17.44 -4.56 17.51
CA GLY A 211 -17.56 -5.59 16.47
C GLY A 211 -17.71 -5.09 15.04
N LYS A 212 -17.61 -3.80 14.78
CA LYS A 212 -17.78 -3.23 13.43
C LYS A 212 -16.88 -2.01 13.17
N ILE A 213 -16.60 -1.75 11.91
CA ILE A 213 -16.05 -0.46 11.48
C ILE A 213 -17.18 0.57 11.46
N LEU A 214 -16.95 1.75 12.04
CA LEU A 214 -17.90 2.84 12.00
C LEU A 214 -18.06 3.36 10.55
N SER A 215 -19.25 3.80 10.20
CA SER A 215 -19.59 4.26 8.84
C SER A 215 -18.85 5.53 8.43
N SER A 216 -18.51 6.38 9.39
CA SER A 216 -17.74 7.60 9.17
C SER A 216 -16.32 7.43 9.71
N PRO A 217 -15.29 7.87 8.98
CA PRO A 217 -13.93 7.90 9.50
C PRO A 217 -13.83 8.91 10.65
N ALA A 218 -12.93 8.64 11.61
CA ALA A 218 -12.61 9.62 12.67
C ALA A 218 -11.95 10.88 12.09
N PHE A 219 -11.20 10.73 11.01
CA PHE A 219 -10.53 11.83 10.33
C PHE A 219 -10.25 11.49 8.86
N GLN A 220 -10.19 12.53 8.01
CA GLN A 220 -9.77 12.45 6.62
C GLN A 220 -8.63 13.43 6.37
N LEU A 221 -7.47 12.93 6.02
CA LEU A 221 -6.33 13.71 5.56
C LEU A 221 -6.54 14.04 4.08
N SER A 222 -7.01 15.24 3.78
CA SER A 222 -7.36 15.67 2.41
C SER A 222 -6.14 15.89 1.51
N ASP A 223 -4.98 16.16 2.11
CA ASP A 223 -3.71 16.42 1.45
C ASP A 223 -2.74 15.25 1.51
N ALA A 224 -3.14 14.12 2.09
CA ALA A 224 -2.32 12.91 2.08
C ALA A 224 -1.99 12.51 0.63
N ALA A 225 -0.71 12.26 0.37
CA ALA A 225 -0.26 11.82 -0.93
C ALA A 225 -0.80 10.40 -1.21
N GLN A 226 -1.64 10.29 -2.24
CA GLN A 226 -2.27 9.04 -2.62
C GLN A 226 -1.60 8.50 -3.89
N THR A 227 -0.47 7.84 -3.73
CA THR A 227 0.18 7.09 -4.82
C THR A 227 0.23 5.60 -4.44
N SER A 228 0.64 4.73 -5.37
CA SER A 228 0.75 3.28 -5.10
C SER A 228 1.63 2.96 -3.87
N ASP A 229 2.62 3.82 -3.60
CA ASP A 229 3.64 3.58 -2.59
C ASP A 229 3.67 4.64 -1.47
N VAL A 230 2.93 5.74 -1.63
CA VAL A 230 2.85 6.88 -0.70
C VAL A 230 1.41 7.04 -0.21
N GLY A 231 1.22 7.56 0.97
CA GLY A 231 -0.09 7.69 1.64
C GLY A 231 -0.20 6.77 2.84
N LEU A 232 0.92 6.19 3.28
CA LEU A 232 0.99 5.44 4.51
C LEU A 232 1.08 6.42 5.69
N ILE A 233 0.34 6.12 6.75
CA ILE A 233 0.14 7.02 7.89
C ILE A 233 0.56 6.30 9.15
N GLY A 234 1.56 6.84 9.86
CA GLY A 234 1.88 6.45 11.23
C GLY A 234 0.93 7.13 12.22
N MET A 235 0.57 6.45 13.29
CA MET A 235 -0.34 6.97 14.31
C MET A 235 0.08 6.52 15.71
N SER A 236 -0.13 7.39 16.70
CA SER A 236 0.06 7.09 18.13
C SER A 236 -0.92 7.87 18.98
N LEU A 237 -1.31 7.31 20.11
CA LEU A 237 -2.07 8.01 21.15
C LEU A 237 -1.13 8.52 22.23
N ASP A 238 -1.53 9.61 22.89
CA ASP A 238 -0.89 10.05 24.11
C ASP A 238 -1.08 9.01 25.23
N PRO A 239 -0.12 8.77 26.13
CA PRO A 239 -0.31 7.86 27.27
C PRO A 239 -1.52 8.21 28.16
N ALA A 240 -1.88 9.50 28.24
CA ALA A 240 -3.06 9.97 28.95
C ALA A 240 -4.29 10.16 28.02
N PHE A 241 -4.35 9.47 26.89
CA PHE A 241 -5.44 9.58 25.90
C PHE A 241 -6.84 9.49 26.53
N ALA A 242 -7.04 8.61 27.50
CA ALA A 242 -8.32 8.46 28.19
C ALA A 242 -8.83 9.77 28.81
N SER A 243 -7.94 10.67 29.19
CA SER A 243 -8.30 11.96 29.80
C SER A 243 -8.14 13.15 28.86
N ASN A 244 -7.16 13.14 27.96
CA ASN A 244 -6.85 14.29 27.12
C ASN A 244 -7.29 14.15 25.65
N GLY A 245 -7.58 12.92 25.19
CA GLY A 245 -7.98 12.61 23.82
C GLY A 245 -6.93 12.91 22.76
N LEU A 246 -5.66 13.11 23.11
CA LEU A 246 -4.64 13.52 22.16
C LEU A 246 -4.19 12.35 21.26
N VAL A 247 -4.15 12.65 19.97
CA VAL A 247 -3.77 11.73 18.88
C VAL A 247 -2.70 12.40 18.04
N PHE A 248 -1.69 11.64 17.65
CA PHE A 248 -0.60 12.10 16.80
C PHE A 248 -0.54 11.26 15.53
N VAL A 249 -0.42 11.95 14.38
CA VAL A 249 -0.43 11.34 13.05
C VAL A 249 0.74 11.87 12.26
N ALA A 250 1.56 10.98 11.72
CA ALA A 250 2.67 11.32 10.84
C ALA A 250 2.42 10.73 9.45
N TYR A 251 2.51 11.53 8.40
CA TYR A 251 2.19 11.11 7.04
C TYR A 251 2.94 11.92 6.00
N THR A 252 2.91 11.45 4.77
CA THR A 252 3.39 12.21 3.62
C THR A 252 2.22 12.95 2.98
N ALA A 253 2.33 14.26 2.90
CA ALA A 253 1.37 15.16 2.25
C ALA A 253 1.92 15.63 0.89
N ARG A 254 1.02 16.18 0.05
CA ARG A 254 1.42 17.02 -1.07
C ARG A 254 1.46 18.46 -0.62
N ASP A 255 2.53 19.16 -0.99
CA ASP A 255 2.61 20.61 -0.80
C ASP A 255 1.85 21.37 -1.91
N GLN A 256 1.71 22.68 -1.76
CA GLN A 256 1.02 23.55 -2.72
C GLN A 256 1.70 23.62 -4.09
N ARG A 257 2.96 23.19 -4.21
CA ARG A 257 3.76 23.18 -5.45
C ARG A 257 3.76 21.79 -6.12
N GLY A 258 3.02 20.80 -5.53
CA GLY A 258 2.96 19.42 -6.01
C GLY A 258 4.11 18.53 -5.55
N GLY A 259 5.01 19.06 -4.71
CA GLY A 259 6.06 18.28 -4.05
C GLY A 259 5.51 17.44 -2.90
N PHE A 260 6.41 16.71 -2.24
CA PHE A 260 6.07 15.90 -1.07
C PHE A 260 6.65 16.53 0.21
N VAL A 261 5.88 16.43 1.28
CA VAL A 261 6.27 16.92 2.60
C VAL A 261 5.84 15.88 3.65
N HIS A 262 6.75 15.55 4.57
CA HIS A 262 6.39 14.79 5.76
C HIS A 262 5.77 15.74 6.77
N ARG A 263 4.59 15.41 7.25
CA ARG A 263 3.85 16.25 8.20
C ARG A 263 3.45 15.44 9.42
N VAL A 264 3.52 16.09 10.59
CA VAL A 264 3.03 15.53 11.85
C VAL A 264 1.93 16.44 12.39
N LEU A 265 0.76 15.84 12.60
CA LEU A 265 -0.38 16.51 13.22
C LEU A 265 -0.58 16.03 14.65
N ARG A 266 -0.90 16.96 15.54
CA ARG A 266 -1.57 16.69 16.80
C ARG A 266 -3.06 16.95 16.61
N LEU A 267 -3.87 15.97 16.96
CA LEU A 267 -5.33 16.00 16.88
C LEU A 267 -5.92 15.73 18.27
N ARG A 268 -7.20 16.00 18.43
CA ARG A 268 -7.96 15.63 19.63
C ARG A 268 -9.18 14.80 19.24
N ASP A 269 -9.34 13.66 19.89
CA ASP A 269 -10.54 12.82 19.76
C ASP A 269 -11.72 13.42 20.55
N SER A 270 -12.88 13.40 19.92
CA SER A 270 -14.16 13.72 20.53
C SER A 270 -15.16 12.65 20.05
N SER A 271 -15.26 11.56 20.80
CA SER A 271 -16.19 10.46 20.52
C SER A 271 -16.07 9.89 19.09
N SER A 272 -14.86 9.52 18.71
CA SER A 272 -14.54 8.96 17.38
C SER A 272 -14.58 9.97 16.22
N VAL A 273 -14.50 11.26 16.52
CA VAL A 273 -14.29 12.33 15.56
C VAL A 273 -13.06 13.12 16.00
N PHE A 274 -12.03 13.19 15.14
CA PHE A 274 -10.83 13.95 15.45
C PHE A 274 -10.96 15.40 14.96
N GLY A 275 -10.53 16.32 15.79
CA GLY A 275 -10.54 17.73 15.50
C GLY A 275 -9.32 18.44 16.06
N GLN A 276 -9.35 19.80 16.08
CA GLN A 276 -8.29 20.63 16.62
C GLN A 276 -6.90 20.31 16.04
N ALA A 277 -6.84 20.13 14.72
CA ALA A 277 -5.61 19.77 14.03
C ALA A 277 -4.56 20.88 14.16
N LEU A 278 -3.39 20.52 14.68
CA LEU A 278 -2.22 21.39 14.79
C LEU A 278 -1.04 20.67 14.12
N THR A 279 -0.43 21.31 13.11
CA THR A 279 0.85 20.85 12.56
C THR A 279 1.96 21.14 13.57
N ILE A 280 2.65 20.12 14.05
CA ILE A 280 3.74 20.25 15.03
C ILE A 280 5.12 19.98 14.41
N LEU A 281 5.18 19.39 13.22
CA LEU A 281 6.40 19.23 12.43
C LEU A 281 6.05 19.17 10.96
N GLU A 282 6.91 19.78 10.14
CA GLU A 282 6.89 19.64 8.68
C GLU A 282 8.32 19.58 8.15
N GLU A 283 8.62 18.63 7.26
CA GLU A 283 9.92 18.46 6.64
C GLU A 283 9.75 18.15 5.16
N GLN A 284 10.44 18.91 4.29
CA GLN A 284 10.39 18.72 2.85
C GLN A 284 10.99 17.36 2.47
N ALA A 285 10.24 16.53 1.79
CA ALA A 285 10.76 15.31 1.18
C ALA A 285 11.47 15.65 -0.15
N VAL A 286 12.68 15.11 -0.34
CA VAL A 286 13.50 15.42 -1.53
C VAL A 286 12.99 14.66 -2.75
N PHE A 287 12.49 13.44 -2.55
CA PHE A 287 11.95 12.54 -3.58
C PHE A 287 10.59 12.01 -3.19
N THR A 288 9.99 11.16 -4.04
CA THR A 288 8.76 10.43 -3.68
C THR A 288 9.07 9.42 -2.58
N PRO A 289 8.60 9.63 -1.33
CA PRO A 289 8.93 8.72 -0.24
C PRO A 289 8.29 7.36 -0.47
N LEU A 290 9.08 6.30 -0.39
CA LEU A 290 8.62 4.90 -0.54
C LEU A 290 8.14 4.30 0.79
N HIS A 291 8.48 4.92 1.92
CA HIS A 291 8.17 4.42 3.26
C HIS A 291 7.44 5.47 4.09
N PRO A 292 6.53 5.04 4.99
CA PRO A 292 5.84 5.97 5.88
C PRO A 292 6.75 6.47 6.99
N PRO A 293 6.54 7.70 7.48
CA PRO A 293 7.06 8.10 8.77
C PRO A 293 6.42 7.23 9.89
N ARG A 294 7.19 6.97 10.95
CA ARG A 294 6.71 6.27 12.14
C ARG A 294 6.67 7.22 13.31
N ILE A 295 5.69 7.03 14.19
CA ILE A 295 5.46 7.92 15.32
C ILE A 295 5.04 7.11 16.55
N ARG A 296 5.58 7.49 17.71
CA ARG A 296 5.15 7.01 19.02
C ARG A 296 5.26 8.12 20.06
N VAL A 297 4.34 8.13 20.99
CA VAL A 297 4.40 9.03 22.17
C VAL A 297 4.94 8.25 23.35
N ALA A 298 6.01 8.75 23.94
CA ALA A 298 6.64 8.14 25.10
C ALA A 298 5.84 8.42 26.41
N ALA A 299 6.17 7.67 27.46
CA ALA A 299 5.50 7.80 28.75
C ALA A 299 5.66 9.22 29.39
N ASP A 300 6.68 9.97 29.00
CA ASP A 300 6.91 11.37 29.37
C ASP A 300 6.20 12.39 28.49
N HIS A 301 5.27 11.91 27.63
CA HIS A 301 4.50 12.69 26.66
C HIS A 301 5.31 13.32 25.53
N THR A 302 6.60 13.02 25.40
CA THR A 302 7.37 13.46 24.23
C THR A 302 7.05 12.58 23.03
N VAL A 303 7.12 13.18 21.83
CA VAL A 303 6.77 12.54 20.57
C VAL A 303 8.03 12.12 19.84
N TYR A 304 8.16 10.83 19.57
CA TYR A 304 9.24 10.26 18.78
C TYR A 304 8.76 10.01 17.36
N ILE A 305 9.57 10.42 16.37
CA ILE A 305 9.21 10.37 14.96
C ILE A 305 10.41 9.91 14.16
N THR A 306 10.20 8.98 13.23
CA THR A 306 11.19 8.65 12.21
C THR A 306 10.72 9.18 10.88
N LEU A 307 11.60 9.88 10.18
CA LEU A 307 11.36 10.30 8.81
C LEU A 307 12.28 9.49 7.89
N PRO A 308 11.76 8.84 6.84
CA PRO A 308 12.59 8.09 5.90
C PRO A 308 13.50 9.04 5.11
N ALA A 309 14.62 8.52 4.61
CA ALA A 309 15.49 9.21 3.67
C ALA A 309 15.73 8.32 2.45
N ASP A 310 15.89 8.96 1.29
CA ASP A 310 16.10 8.29 0.03
C ASP A 310 17.60 8.10 -0.29
N ASP A 311 18.47 8.81 0.42
CA ASP A 311 19.92 8.69 0.26
C ASP A 311 20.67 8.82 1.59
N GLN A 312 21.84 8.19 1.65
CA GLN A 312 22.67 8.16 2.85
C GLN A 312 23.28 9.53 3.21
N PRO A 313 23.74 10.37 2.28
CA PRO A 313 24.21 11.73 2.61
C PRO A 313 23.14 12.57 3.34
N THR A 314 21.90 12.58 2.84
CA THR A 314 20.78 13.27 3.50
C THR A 314 20.52 12.70 4.90
N ALA A 315 20.52 11.36 5.03
CA ALA A 315 20.32 10.71 6.32
C ALA A 315 21.43 11.01 7.34
N GLN A 316 22.62 11.37 6.91
CA GLN A 316 23.74 11.77 7.77
C GLN A 316 23.84 13.27 8.01
N SER A 317 23.22 14.09 7.16
CA SER A 317 23.25 15.56 7.27
C SER A 317 22.41 16.05 8.44
N TYR A 318 22.96 16.90 9.29
CA TYR A 318 22.21 17.57 10.38
C TYR A 318 21.36 18.75 9.90
N GLY A 319 21.43 19.11 8.62
CA GLY A 319 20.60 20.14 8.00
C GLY A 319 19.21 19.68 7.56
N SER A 320 18.87 18.39 7.76
CA SER A 320 17.58 17.80 7.43
C SER A 320 17.15 16.80 8.50
N TYR A 321 15.86 16.63 8.66
CA TYR A 321 15.27 15.61 9.54
C TYR A 321 15.07 14.25 8.86
N LEU A 322 15.29 14.15 7.55
CA LEU A 322 15.19 12.89 6.81
C LEU A 322 16.27 11.89 7.27
N GLY A 323 15.91 10.63 7.43
CA GLY A 323 16.78 9.57 7.94
C GLY A 323 17.15 9.71 9.41
N LYS A 324 16.30 10.35 10.19
CA LYS A 324 16.51 10.63 11.62
C LYS A 324 15.42 10.02 12.48
N LEU A 325 15.79 9.71 13.71
CA LEU A 325 14.86 9.60 14.83
C LEU A 325 14.85 10.92 15.58
N LEU A 326 13.69 11.52 15.67
CA LEU A 326 13.46 12.79 16.36
C LEU A 326 12.74 12.56 17.69
N ARG A 327 12.98 13.45 18.66
CA ARG A 327 12.21 13.59 19.89
C ARG A 327 11.83 15.05 20.07
N ILE A 328 10.54 15.32 20.09
CA ILE A 328 9.97 16.68 20.24
C ILE A 328 8.90 16.70 21.32
N ASN A 329 8.57 17.88 21.81
CA ASN A 329 7.38 18.12 22.62
C ASN A 329 6.11 18.04 21.77
N GLN A 330 4.95 17.93 22.41
CA GLN A 330 3.64 17.86 21.75
C GLN A 330 3.23 19.15 21.00
N ASP A 331 3.96 20.23 21.17
CA ASP A 331 3.82 21.50 20.45
C ASP A 331 4.85 21.69 19.33
N GLY A 332 5.71 20.69 19.09
CA GLY A 332 6.77 20.72 18.09
C GLY A 332 8.11 21.29 18.57
N THR A 333 8.18 21.84 19.77
CA THR A 333 9.44 22.37 20.32
C THR A 333 10.40 21.26 20.73
N THR A 334 11.70 21.58 20.81
CA THR A 334 12.72 20.64 21.29
C THR A 334 12.65 20.51 22.81
N PRO A 335 12.55 19.29 23.37
CA PRO A 335 12.62 19.07 24.81
C PRO A 335 13.95 19.57 25.38
N GLN A 336 13.91 20.27 26.53
CA GLN A 336 15.13 20.74 27.22
C GLN A 336 16.02 19.60 27.70
N SER A 337 15.43 18.42 27.90
CA SER A 337 16.15 17.20 28.29
C SER A 337 16.89 16.50 27.14
N ASN A 338 16.77 16.98 25.90
CA ASN A 338 17.55 16.44 24.78
C ASN A 338 19.03 16.88 24.91
N GLN A 339 19.92 15.91 24.68
CA GLN A 339 21.38 16.11 24.71
C GLN A 339 22.00 15.58 23.43
N PRO A 340 22.55 16.41 22.55
CA PRO A 340 22.61 17.88 22.58
C PRO A 340 21.19 18.50 22.46
N PRO A 341 21.06 19.84 22.63
CA PRO A 341 19.76 20.52 22.52
C PRO A 341 19.28 20.59 21.06
N SER A 342 18.91 19.44 20.53
CA SER A 342 18.45 19.18 19.16
C SER A 342 17.28 18.22 19.21
N PRO A 343 16.32 18.29 18.30
CA PRO A 343 15.29 17.25 18.18
C PRO A 343 15.86 15.90 17.70
N ILE A 344 17.06 15.90 17.10
CA ILE A 344 17.67 14.68 16.53
C ILE A 344 18.27 13.82 17.65
N ILE A 345 17.73 12.61 17.82
CA ILE A 345 18.21 11.61 18.77
C ILE A 345 19.18 10.63 18.12
N SER A 346 18.90 10.27 16.85
CA SER A 346 19.75 9.38 16.07
C SER A 346 19.67 9.73 14.59
N SER A 347 20.70 9.41 13.83
CA SER A 347 20.83 9.75 12.41
C SER A 347 21.41 8.59 11.62
N GLY A 348 21.26 8.64 10.28
CA GLY A 348 21.84 7.68 9.35
C GLY A 348 20.96 6.47 9.05
N GLN A 349 19.71 6.45 9.50
CA GLN A 349 18.76 5.39 9.18
C GLN A 349 18.28 5.51 7.72
N ALA A 350 18.26 4.38 6.99
CA ALA A 350 17.60 4.33 5.69
C ALA A 350 16.08 4.31 5.88
N VAL A 351 15.59 3.25 6.48
CA VAL A 351 14.17 3.06 6.79
C VAL A 351 14.02 2.51 8.19
N VAL A 352 13.16 3.13 8.98
CA VAL A 352 12.69 2.56 10.24
C VAL A 352 11.26 2.06 10.05
N GLY A 353 11.07 0.74 10.12
CA GLY A 353 9.76 0.11 9.98
C GLY A 353 8.91 0.21 11.25
N GLY A 354 9.56 0.17 12.41
CA GLY A 354 8.90 0.31 13.70
C GLY A 354 9.91 0.56 14.83
N PHE A 355 9.42 1.03 15.95
CA PHE A 355 10.21 1.16 17.18
C PHE A 355 9.30 1.15 18.40
N ASP A 356 9.84 0.67 19.53
CA ASP A 356 9.14 0.68 20.80
C ASP A 356 10.10 0.54 21.97
N TRP A 357 9.63 0.85 23.18
CA TRP A 357 10.40 0.73 24.42
C TRP A 357 10.20 -0.63 25.07
N GLN A 358 11.30 -1.29 25.37
CA GLN A 358 11.29 -2.55 26.11
C GLN A 358 10.78 -2.30 27.55
N PRO A 359 9.70 -2.96 27.97
CA PRO A 359 9.04 -2.63 29.25
C PRO A 359 9.96 -2.79 30.49
N VAL A 360 10.79 -3.80 30.50
CA VAL A 360 11.64 -4.14 31.66
C VAL A 360 12.86 -3.22 31.78
N THR A 361 13.41 -2.75 30.66
CA THR A 361 14.66 -2.00 30.65
C THR A 361 14.49 -0.52 30.31
N GLY A 362 13.35 -0.13 29.74
CA GLY A 362 13.13 1.20 29.18
C GLY A 362 13.96 1.51 27.94
N ARG A 363 14.66 0.51 27.36
CA ARG A 363 15.50 0.69 26.16
C ARG A 363 14.64 0.84 24.92
N LEU A 364 15.02 1.73 24.05
CA LEU A 364 14.38 1.93 22.77
C LEU A 364 14.98 1.02 21.71
N TRP A 365 14.15 0.19 21.12
CA TRP A 365 14.51 -0.72 20.05
C TRP A 365 13.90 -0.27 18.74
N LEU A 366 14.69 -0.32 17.66
CA LEU A 366 14.30 0.03 16.31
C LEU A 366 14.36 -1.19 15.41
N THR A 367 13.39 -1.32 14.53
CA THR A 367 13.41 -2.29 13.42
C THR A 367 13.37 -1.55 12.09
N GLY A 368 14.07 -2.04 11.09
CA GLY A 368 14.09 -1.35 9.81
C GLY A 368 14.99 -2.02 8.80
N ARG A 369 15.35 -1.26 7.78
CA ARG A 369 16.27 -1.68 6.72
C ARG A 369 17.44 -0.72 6.60
N ASP A 370 18.65 -1.26 6.48
CA ASP A 370 19.88 -0.46 6.30
C ASP A 370 20.09 -0.10 4.81
N TRP A 371 21.14 0.69 4.56
CA TRP A 371 21.51 1.13 3.19
C TRP A 371 22.00 0.00 2.27
N GLN A 372 22.29 -1.17 2.81
CA GLN A 372 22.62 -2.38 2.07
C GLN A 372 21.40 -3.27 1.80
N GLY A 373 20.21 -2.82 2.18
CA GLY A 373 18.98 -3.58 2.01
C GLY A 373 18.78 -4.71 3.03
N ARG A 374 19.57 -4.74 4.12
CA ARG A 374 19.44 -5.75 5.17
C ARG A 374 18.49 -5.28 6.24
N ASP A 375 17.58 -6.13 6.64
CA ASP A 375 16.69 -5.86 7.75
C ASP A 375 17.39 -6.03 9.09
N PHE A 376 17.12 -5.12 10.04
CA PHE A 376 17.80 -5.08 11.33
C PHE A 376 16.83 -4.93 12.52
N LEU A 377 17.33 -5.36 13.68
CA LEU A 377 16.83 -5.03 15.01
C LEU A 377 17.98 -4.35 15.79
N LEU A 378 17.74 -3.15 16.25
CA LEU A 378 18.75 -2.28 16.88
C LEU A 378 18.29 -1.82 18.26
N ASP A 379 19.08 -2.12 19.28
CA ASP A 379 19.02 -1.40 20.56
C ASP A 379 19.74 -0.05 20.38
N LEU A 380 18.97 1.03 20.46
CA LEU A 380 19.48 2.37 20.17
C LEU A 380 20.63 2.79 21.09
N LEU A 381 20.61 2.35 22.36
CA LEU A 381 21.65 2.71 23.33
C LEU A 381 23.00 2.05 23.00
N LEU A 382 22.99 0.86 22.39
CA LEU A 382 24.22 0.16 21.99
C LEU A 382 24.74 0.65 20.62
N GLY A 383 23.91 1.35 19.88
CA GLY A 383 24.24 1.92 18.57
C GLY A 383 24.32 0.89 17.44
N PRO A 384 24.60 1.34 16.20
CA PRO A 384 24.50 0.52 14.98
C PRO A 384 25.39 -0.72 14.93
N ARG A 385 26.50 -0.72 15.67
CA ARG A 385 27.44 -1.87 15.73
C ARG A 385 26.86 -3.08 16.45
N ALA A 386 25.82 -2.90 17.26
CA ALA A 386 25.14 -3.96 17.99
C ALA A 386 23.80 -4.37 17.33
N ALA A 387 23.54 -3.91 16.11
CA ALA A 387 22.36 -4.32 15.38
C ALA A 387 22.43 -5.81 15.02
N SER A 388 21.37 -6.54 15.33
CA SER A 388 21.16 -7.89 14.82
C SER A 388 20.52 -7.79 13.44
N THR A 389 21.04 -8.52 12.46
CA THR A 389 20.42 -8.64 11.13
C THR A 389 19.50 -9.86 11.07
N PHE A 390 18.44 -9.77 10.32
CA PHE A 390 17.56 -10.90 10.05
C PHE A 390 18.12 -11.71 8.87
N GLU A 391 17.98 -13.04 8.92
CA GLU A 391 18.53 -13.96 7.90
C GLU A 391 17.82 -13.84 6.55
N SER A 392 16.55 -13.42 6.53
CA SER A 392 15.77 -13.26 5.30
C SER A 392 15.06 -11.92 5.31
N PRO A 393 14.72 -11.37 4.14
CA PRO A 393 13.97 -10.12 4.03
C PRO A 393 12.65 -10.20 4.80
N VAL A 394 12.55 -9.41 5.87
CA VAL A 394 11.34 -9.30 6.71
C VAL A 394 10.49 -8.12 6.23
N ASP A 395 11.17 -7.05 5.80
CA ASP A 395 10.57 -5.75 5.51
C ASP A 395 9.73 -5.27 6.70
N PRO A 396 10.37 -4.92 7.83
CA PRO A 396 9.69 -4.55 9.06
C PRO A 396 8.80 -3.33 8.82
N SER A 397 7.53 -3.42 9.21
CA SER A 397 6.53 -2.37 8.93
C SER A 397 5.83 -1.82 10.17
N GLY A 398 5.94 -2.49 11.29
CA GLY A 398 5.46 -2.05 12.59
C GLY A 398 6.03 -2.95 13.67
N SER A 399 6.16 -2.43 14.89
CA SER A 399 6.64 -3.24 16.01
C SER A 399 6.07 -2.76 17.34
N VAL A 400 5.87 -3.69 18.28
CA VAL A 400 5.40 -3.40 19.62
C VAL A 400 5.97 -4.38 20.62
N PHE A 401 6.43 -3.90 21.77
CA PHE A 401 6.67 -4.76 22.92
C PHE A 401 5.36 -5.14 23.61
N TYR A 402 5.29 -6.37 24.10
CA TYR A 402 4.16 -6.82 24.89
C TYR A 402 4.39 -6.46 26.38
N PRO A 403 3.71 -5.43 26.91
CA PRO A 403 4.00 -4.90 28.25
C PRO A 403 3.23 -5.63 29.36
N LEU A 404 2.33 -6.56 29.00
CA LEU A 404 1.37 -7.15 29.90
C LEU A 404 1.75 -8.60 30.26
N GLN A 405 1.11 -9.12 31.29
CA GLN A 405 1.25 -10.52 31.73
C GLN A 405 0.04 -11.39 31.33
N ARG A 406 -0.87 -10.86 30.47
CA ARG A 406 -2.13 -11.53 30.14
C ARG A 406 -1.97 -12.71 29.21
N ILE A 407 -1.03 -12.64 28.26
CA ILE A 407 -0.58 -13.82 27.51
C ILE A 407 0.71 -14.28 28.18
N ALA A 408 0.63 -15.42 28.87
CA ALA A 408 1.78 -16.00 29.52
C ALA A 408 2.89 -16.30 28.48
N GLY A 409 4.13 -15.95 28.79
CA GLY A 409 5.25 -16.13 27.86
C GLY A 409 5.51 -14.95 26.92
N PHE A 410 4.53 -14.02 26.72
CA PHE A 410 4.72 -12.86 25.84
C PHE A 410 5.31 -11.62 26.52
N ALA A 411 5.26 -11.58 27.84
CA ALA A 411 5.77 -10.43 28.58
C ALA A 411 7.21 -10.09 28.21
N ASN A 412 7.45 -8.82 27.83
CA ASN A 412 8.74 -8.29 27.36
C ASN A 412 9.20 -8.81 25.99
N ASP A 413 8.38 -9.56 25.26
CA ASP A 413 8.66 -9.95 23.88
C ASP A 413 8.34 -8.82 22.90
N LEU A 414 9.13 -8.71 21.84
CA LEU A 414 8.90 -7.78 20.75
C LEU A 414 8.21 -8.51 19.59
N PHE A 415 7.10 -7.94 19.13
CA PHE A 415 6.40 -8.38 17.93
C PHE A 415 6.67 -7.42 16.79
N ILE A 416 7.04 -7.97 15.62
CA ILE A 416 7.40 -7.20 14.42
C ILE A 416 6.52 -7.67 13.28
N ALA A 417 5.76 -6.75 12.70
CA ALA A 417 5.00 -6.99 11.48
C ALA A 417 5.96 -7.09 10.28
N ALA A 418 5.93 -8.23 9.58
CA ALA A 418 6.79 -8.52 8.43
C ALA A 418 5.97 -8.39 7.15
N LEU A 419 6.16 -7.28 6.43
CA LEU A 419 5.36 -6.98 5.25
C LEU A 419 5.67 -7.96 4.11
N ASN A 420 6.93 -8.04 3.66
CA ASN A 420 7.34 -8.99 2.63
C ASN A 420 7.65 -10.37 3.19
N GLY A 421 8.03 -10.47 4.45
CA GLY A 421 8.19 -11.72 5.17
C GLY A 421 6.89 -12.49 5.40
N ARG A 422 5.74 -11.80 5.35
CA ARG A 422 4.39 -12.37 5.43
C ARG A 422 4.12 -13.17 6.71
N HIS A 423 4.70 -12.71 7.83
CA HIS A 423 4.53 -13.31 9.15
C HIS A 423 4.55 -12.23 10.23
N LEU A 424 4.10 -12.57 11.43
CA LEU A 424 4.36 -11.79 12.63
C LEU A 424 5.59 -12.41 13.31
N ARG A 425 6.71 -11.65 13.35
CA ARG A 425 7.92 -12.13 14.02
C ARG A 425 7.82 -11.84 15.51
N ARG A 426 7.96 -12.88 16.34
CA ARG A 426 8.14 -12.75 17.79
C ARG A 426 9.62 -12.87 18.12
N VAL A 427 10.15 -11.89 18.84
CA VAL A 427 11.51 -11.88 19.38
C VAL A 427 11.40 -12.07 20.88
N HIS A 428 11.82 -13.23 21.36
CA HIS A 428 11.81 -13.60 22.77
C HIS A 428 13.13 -13.24 23.42
N PHE A 429 13.07 -12.42 24.47
CA PHE A 429 14.23 -11.97 25.23
C PHE A 429 14.45 -12.84 26.47
N ASN A 430 15.72 -13.05 26.80
CA ASN A 430 16.10 -13.78 28.00
C ASN A 430 15.60 -13.09 29.26
N ARG A 431 14.94 -13.83 30.13
CA ARG A 431 14.33 -13.26 31.35
C ARG A 431 15.36 -12.78 32.37
N SER A 432 16.55 -13.41 32.42
CA SER A 432 17.65 -13.05 33.32
C SER A 432 18.57 -11.98 32.74
N ASP A 433 18.66 -11.90 31.41
CA ASP A 433 19.37 -10.85 30.68
C ASP A 433 18.48 -10.29 29.57
N PRO A 434 17.63 -9.30 29.87
CA PRO A 434 16.64 -8.79 28.94
C PRO A 434 17.23 -8.05 27.72
N LYS A 435 18.55 -7.98 27.57
CA LYS A 435 19.24 -7.47 26.39
C LYS A 435 19.54 -8.58 25.39
N ARG A 436 19.55 -9.84 25.86
CA ARG A 436 19.86 -11.00 25.03
C ARG A 436 18.60 -11.56 24.42
N ILE A 437 18.64 -11.76 23.10
CA ILE A 437 17.60 -12.49 22.37
C ILE A 437 17.90 -13.99 22.52
N ASP A 438 16.92 -14.74 23.01
CA ASP A 438 17.03 -16.20 23.16
C ASP A 438 16.47 -16.91 21.91
N VAL A 439 15.30 -16.51 21.44
CA VAL A 439 14.58 -17.16 20.33
C VAL A 439 13.90 -16.11 19.46
N THR A 440 13.85 -16.38 18.18
CA THR A 440 12.94 -15.69 17.25
C THR A 440 12.05 -16.72 16.54
N GLU A 441 10.76 -16.44 16.42
CA GLU A 441 9.82 -17.30 15.72
C GLU A 441 8.96 -16.53 14.72
N HIS A 442 8.47 -17.23 13.73
CA HIS A 442 7.52 -16.71 12.74
C HIS A 442 6.11 -17.21 13.09
N LEU A 443 5.29 -16.33 13.60
CA LEU A 443 3.88 -16.61 13.83
C LEU A 443 3.09 -16.36 12.54
N PHE A 444 2.16 -17.25 12.21
CA PHE A 444 1.23 -17.09 11.08
C PHE A 444 1.93 -17.03 9.70
N ASP A 445 3.06 -17.70 9.53
CA ASP A 445 3.88 -17.64 8.31
C ASP A 445 3.07 -17.97 7.05
N GLY A 446 3.00 -17.02 6.12
CA GLY A 446 2.24 -17.10 4.86
C GLY A 446 0.72 -17.10 4.99
N LEU A 447 0.13 -17.28 6.19
CA LEU A 447 -1.31 -17.52 6.38
C LEU A 447 -2.19 -16.31 6.08
N TYR A 448 -1.71 -15.11 6.37
CA TYR A 448 -2.48 -13.87 6.22
C TYR A 448 -1.87 -12.92 5.18
N GLY A 449 -0.78 -13.33 4.53
CA GLY A 449 -0.05 -12.49 3.59
C GLY A 449 0.76 -11.40 4.29
N ARG A 450 0.78 -10.21 3.73
CA ARG A 450 1.59 -9.05 4.16
C ARG A 450 1.02 -8.45 5.44
N ILE A 451 1.72 -8.61 6.57
CA ILE A 451 1.33 -8.00 7.84
C ILE A 451 1.90 -6.58 7.90
N SER A 452 1.03 -5.59 8.06
CA SER A 452 1.40 -4.17 7.94
C SER A 452 1.65 -3.48 9.27
N ASP A 453 0.99 -3.89 10.34
CA ASP A 453 1.24 -3.34 11.67
C ASP A 453 0.73 -4.28 12.77
N VAL A 454 1.20 -4.04 14.00
CA VAL A 454 0.86 -4.81 15.20
C VAL A 454 0.71 -3.90 16.42
N ALA A 455 -0.30 -4.16 17.25
CA ALA A 455 -0.58 -3.42 18.48
C ALA A 455 -1.02 -4.35 19.62
N VAL A 456 -0.86 -3.89 20.85
CA VAL A 456 -1.41 -4.56 22.05
C VAL A 456 -2.65 -3.82 22.50
N GLY A 457 -3.74 -4.54 22.68
CA GLY A 457 -5.00 -3.97 23.17
C GLY A 457 -5.08 -3.89 24.70
N PRO A 458 -6.00 -3.07 25.24
CA PRO A 458 -6.23 -2.96 26.68
C PRO A 458 -6.77 -4.26 27.27
N ASP A 459 -7.35 -5.11 26.46
CA ASP A 459 -7.81 -6.46 26.80
C ASP A 459 -6.66 -7.49 26.86
N GLY A 460 -5.45 -7.09 26.52
CA GLY A 460 -4.26 -7.93 26.48
C GLY A 460 -4.11 -8.78 25.24
N ALA A 461 -5.01 -8.66 24.26
CA ALA A 461 -4.86 -9.32 22.97
C ALA A 461 -3.83 -8.59 22.11
N LEU A 462 -3.17 -9.33 21.19
CA LEU A 462 -2.46 -8.72 20.07
C LEU A 462 -3.46 -8.46 18.93
N TYR A 463 -3.30 -7.32 18.29
CA TYR A 463 -4.01 -6.95 17.07
C TYR A 463 -2.99 -6.80 15.97
N PHE A 464 -3.31 -7.25 14.77
CA PHE A 464 -2.48 -6.98 13.60
C PHE A 464 -3.35 -6.70 12.38
N SER A 465 -2.78 -5.96 11.43
CA SER A 465 -3.42 -5.64 10.15
C SER A 465 -2.66 -6.24 8.99
N THR A 466 -3.38 -6.49 7.88
CA THR A 466 -2.77 -6.96 6.63
C THR A 466 -2.94 -5.93 5.53
N SER A 467 -1.94 -5.83 4.63
CA SER A 467 -1.92 -4.93 3.48
C SER A 467 -1.56 -5.71 2.22
N ASN A 468 -2.49 -6.53 1.75
CA ASN A 468 -2.36 -7.39 0.58
C ASN A 468 -2.83 -6.70 -0.72
N ALA A 469 -3.67 -5.66 -0.61
CA ALA A 469 -4.19 -4.94 -1.76
C ALA A 469 -3.06 -4.38 -2.63
N GLY A 470 -3.16 -4.64 -3.94
CA GLY A 470 -2.15 -4.25 -4.91
C GLY A 470 -1.07 -5.31 -5.18
N THR A 471 -1.07 -6.44 -4.49
CA THR A 471 -0.23 -7.59 -4.82
C THR A 471 -0.93 -8.51 -5.84
N THR A 472 -0.14 -9.29 -6.58
CA THR A 472 -0.66 -10.23 -7.60
C THR A 472 -1.51 -11.36 -7.01
N SER A 473 -1.39 -11.62 -5.70
CA SER A 473 -2.13 -12.66 -4.98
C SER A 473 -3.27 -12.11 -4.11
N ALA A 474 -3.56 -10.81 -4.17
CA ALA A 474 -4.61 -10.20 -3.38
C ALA A 474 -6.00 -10.67 -3.83
N THR A 475 -6.83 -11.06 -2.87
CA THR A 475 -8.26 -11.34 -3.06
C THR A 475 -9.11 -10.20 -2.51
N ALA A 476 -10.36 -10.12 -2.96
CA ALA A 476 -11.28 -9.12 -2.43
C ALA A 476 -11.47 -9.29 -0.92
N GLY A 477 -11.35 -8.21 -0.17
CA GLY A 477 -11.46 -8.24 1.29
C GLY A 477 -10.22 -8.71 2.04
N ASP A 478 -9.08 -8.83 1.37
CA ASP A 478 -7.85 -9.44 1.91
C ASP A 478 -7.09 -8.51 2.89
N ASP A 479 -7.39 -7.22 2.88
CA ASP A 479 -6.90 -6.28 3.89
C ASP A 479 -7.81 -6.36 5.12
N ARG A 480 -7.24 -6.82 6.25
CA ARG A 480 -7.97 -7.26 7.43
C ARG A 480 -7.44 -6.63 8.71
N LEU A 481 -8.31 -6.53 9.70
CA LEU A 481 -7.94 -6.38 11.11
C LEU A 481 -8.16 -7.72 11.80
N LEU A 482 -7.14 -8.22 12.49
CA LEU A 482 -7.17 -9.51 13.18
C LEU A 482 -6.81 -9.33 14.66
N LYS A 483 -7.34 -10.23 15.49
CA LYS A 483 -7.10 -10.28 16.94
C LYS A 483 -6.55 -11.65 17.32
N VAL A 484 -5.51 -11.66 18.15
CA VAL A 484 -4.87 -12.86 18.67
C VAL A 484 -5.08 -12.94 20.17
N THR A 485 -5.58 -14.08 20.62
CA THR A 485 -5.77 -14.42 22.04
C THR A 485 -5.17 -15.79 22.32
N THR A 486 -5.08 -16.18 23.57
CA THR A 486 -4.78 -17.58 23.93
C THR A 486 -6.01 -18.46 23.70
N GLY A 487 -5.79 -19.70 23.26
CA GLY A 487 -6.79 -20.75 23.37
C GLY A 487 -7.04 -21.07 24.85
N ASN A 488 -8.28 -21.30 25.20
CA ASN A 488 -8.65 -21.79 26.54
C ASN A 488 -8.19 -23.21 26.71
#